data_cd88efc5a0cdc07bb8c552d2a3ee9eb6
#
_entry.id   cd88efc5a0cdc07bb8c552d2a3ee9eb6
#
_cell.length_a   1.000
_cell.length_b   1.000
_cell.length_c   1.000
_cell.angle_alpha   90.00
_cell.angle_beta   90.00
_cell.angle_gamma   90.00
#
_symmetry.space_group_name_H-M   'P 1'
#
loop_
_entity.id
_entity.type
_entity.pdbx_description
1 polymer ?
#
loop_
_entity_poly.entity_id
_entity_poly.type
_entity_poly.pdbx_seq_one_letter_code
_entity_poly.pdbx_strand_id
1 'polypeptide(L)'
;MTLPLVYGALHVHNAFALVGFVLAFAHYLSSFSFYFWDENRGRHRQRWLAFFAGPALITATFCALVFFEVPLIIQVVLFFWNAVHVGRQSCGILSIYRHRAGVFDARQKVTANAAILATNLWFCLWNIETHQEVEPVLAAVSPRLPFLLWLGAGALAVAALGRAVLAFHKRAVDGKPAGLPELGLFVGSLALFHPFLWIADSGRATFAMLLAHYVQYLALVWLVHRRKFREAVGSRPQVYLHRVSASNVGLVLALAACGLGFFWLKELLTRFGYFALFEAGYLLLAFVHFYIDGLFWAFRDPHVRRSLGPYLMQGSPAAAGIR
;
A
#
# COMPACT_ATOMS: atom_id res chain seq x y z
N MET A 1 -10.92 -11.63 6.04
CA MET A 1 -10.82 -12.06 4.62
C MET A 1 -9.40 -12.35 4.13
N THR A 2 -8.36 -11.84 4.77
CA THR A 2 -6.96 -11.98 4.31
C THR A 2 -6.29 -13.31 4.69
N LEU A 3 -6.63 -13.91 5.84
CA LEU A 3 -6.06 -15.18 6.30
C LEU A 3 -6.25 -16.36 5.32
N PRO A 4 -7.46 -16.61 4.75
CA PRO A 4 -7.63 -17.69 3.78
C PRO A 4 -6.81 -17.50 2.50
N LEU A 5 -6.61 -16.24 2.04
CA LEU A 5 -5.79 -15.94 0.87
C LEU A 5 -4.30 -16.23 1.14
N VAL A 6 -3.81 -15.88 2.33
CA VAL A 6 -2.43 -16.14 2.73
C VAL A 6 -2.15 -17.65 2.79
N TYR A 7 -3.02 -18.41 3.44
CA TYR A 7 -2.84 -19.87 3.56
C TYR A 7 -3.10 -20.60 2.24
N GLY A 8 -4.02 -20.11 1.42
CA GLY A 8 -4.22 -20.64 0.07
C GLY A 8 -2.98 -20.44 -0.82
N ALA A 9 -2.29 -19.32 -0.71
CA ALA A 9 -1.04 -19.05 -1.44
C ALA A 9 0.09 -20.04 -1.10
N LEU A 10 0.06 -20.66 0.09
CA LEU A 10 1.06 -21.65 0.52
C LEU A 10 0.87 -23.02 -0.15
N HIS A 11 -0.34 -23.37 -0.58
CA HIS A 11 -0.68 -24.71 -1.01
C HIS A 11 -0.97 -24.85 -2.52
N VAL A 12 -1.19 -23.74 -3.27
CA VAL A 12 -1.57 -23.79 -4.69
C VAL A 12 -0.68 -22.86 -5.52
N HIS A 13 0.52 -23.33 -5.86
CA HIS A 13 1.59 -22.52 -6.42
C HIS A 13 1.22 -21.69 -7.67
N ASN A 14 0.52 -22.23 -8.65
CA ASN A 14 0.32 -21.54 -9.94
C ASN A 14 -0.90 -20.61 -9.99
N ALA A 15 -2.04 -21.01 -9.44
CA ALA A 15 -3.24 -20.19 -9.47
C ALA A 15 -3.11 -18.95 -8.57
N PHE A 16 -2.49 -19.09 -7.39
CA PHE A 16 -2.25 -17.97 -6.49
C PHE A 16 -1.20 -16.99 -7.02
N ALA A 17 -0.17 -17.48 -7.69
CA ALA A 17 0.81 -16.63 -8.36
C ALA A 17 0.11 -15.77 -9.45
N LEU A 18 -0.76 -16.36 -10.25
CA LEU A 18 -1.55 -15.64 -11.25
C LEU A 18 -2.47 -14.60 -10.60
N VAL A 19 -3.23 -14.98 -9.58
CA VAL A 19 -4.14 -14.05 -8.85
C VAL A 19 -3.35 -12.91 -8.23
N GLY A 20 -2.24 -13.21 -7.58
CA GLY A 20 -1.37 -12.19 -6.97
C GLY A 20 -0.79 -11.24 -8.00
N PHE A 21 -0.38 -11.75 -9.14
CA PHE A 21 0.14 -10.97 -10.24
C PHE A 21 -0.93 -10.03 -10.82
N VAL A 22 -2.13 -10.54 -11.08
CA VAL A 22 -3.27 -9.75 -11.55
C VAL A 22 -3.62 -8.66 -10.55
N LEU A 23 -3.67 -8.98 -9.26
CA LEU A 23 -3.95 -8.02 -8.20
C LEU A 23 -2.85 -6.95 -8.07
N ALA A 24 -1.57 -7.32 -8.23
CA ALA A 24 -0.44 -6.40 -8.18
C ALA A 24 -0.56 -5.33 -9.30
N PHE A 25 -0.75 -5.74 -10.54
CA PHE A 25 -0.91 -4.80 -11.64
C PHE A 25 -2.19 -3.98 -11.54
N ALA A 26 -3.30 -4.61 -11.15
CA ALA A 26 -4.54 -3.89 -10.88
C ALA A 26 -4.34 -2.81 -9.81
N HIS A 27 -3.60 -3.14 -8.73
CA HIS A 27 -3.28 -2.23 -7.66
C HIS A 27 -2.41 -1.06 -8.15
N TYR A 28 -1.30 -1.32 -8.84
CA TYR A 28 -0.42 -0.26 -9.34
C TYR A 28 -1.15 0.66 -10.33
N LEU A 29 -1.88 0.09 -11.29
CA LEU A 29 -2.60 0.85 -12.31
C LEU A 29 -3.75 1.67 -11.73
N SER A 30 -4.39 1.20 -10.65
CA SER A 30 -5.50 1.92 -10.04
C SER A 30 -5.07 3.28 -9.48
N SER A 31 -3.83 3.44 -9.02
CA SER A 31 -3.29 4.74 -8.59
C SER A 31 -3.20 5.74 -9.73
N PHE A 32 -2.87 5.29 -10.92
CA PHE A 32 -2.80 6.16 -12.09
C PHE A 32 -4.18 6.68 -12.54
N SER A 33 -5.28 6.04 -12.11
CA SER A 33 -6.63 6.51 -12.42
C SER A 33 -6.91 7.92 -11.88
N PHE A 34 -6.24 8.33 -10.78
CA PHE A 34 -6.36 9.67 -10.21
C PHE A 34 -5.79 10.79 -11.10
N TYR A 35 -4.89 10.45 -12.04
CA TYR A 35 -4.41 11.44 -13.03
C TYR A 35 -5.51 11.89 -13.99
N PHE A 36 -6.53 11.06 -14.20
CA PHE A 36 -7.63 11.35 -15.13
C PHE A 36 -8.77 12.15 -14.49
N TRP A 37 -8.65 12.52 -13.21
CA TRP A 37 -9.64 13.35 -12.55
C TRP A 37 -9.47 14.81 -12.95
N ASP A 38 -10.57 15.45 -13.39
CA ASP A 38 -10.52 16.82 -13.90
C ASP A 38 -10.06 17.83 -12.85
N GLU A 39 -10.49 17.68 -11.59
CA GLU A 39 -10.03 18.53 -10.50
C GLU A 39 -8.54 18.42 -10.19
N ASN A 40 -7.91 17.30 -10.57
CA ASN A 40 -6.47 17.11 -10.37
C ASN A 40 -5.62 17.77 -11.46
N ARG A 41 -6.18 18.10 -12.62
CA ARG A 41 -5.42 18.69 -13.75
C ARG A 41 -4.72 20.00 -13.36
N GLY A 42 -5.45 20.92 -12.69
CA GLY A 42 -4.87 22.18 -12.20
C GLY A 42 -3.73 21.93 -11.21
N ARG A 43 -3.93 20.99 -10.28
CA ARG A 43 -2.91 20.61 -9.29
C ARG A 43 -1.68 19.98 -9.94
N HIS A 44 -1.85 19.12 -10.96
CA HIS A 44 -0.73 18.53 -11.69
C HIS A 44 0.12 19.59 -12.38
N ARG A 45 -0.52 20.58 -13.01
CA ARG A 45 0.19 21.73 -13.65
C ARG A 45 0.92 22.58 -12.62
N GLN A 46 0.29 22.92 -11.50
CA GLN A 46 0.90 23.73 -10.44
C GLN A 46 2.07 23.00 -9.74
N ARG A 47 2.00 21.69 -9.64
CA ARG A 47 2.98 20.84 -8.95
C ARG A 47 3.66 19.86 -9.91
N TRP A 48 3.93 20.32 -11.15
CA TRP A 48 4.48 19.47 -12.21
C TRP A 48 5.76 18.74 -11.81
N LEU A 49 6.63 19.38 -10.98
CA LEU A 49 7.83 18.74 -10.43
C LEU A 49 7.49 17.48 -9.64
N ALA A 50 6.43 17.51 -8.82
CA ALA A 50 6.03 16.36 -8.03
C ALA A 50 5.33 15.29 -8.89
N PHE A 51 4.47 15.69 -9.83
CA PHE A 51 3.64 14.72 -10.57
C PHE A 51 4.28 14.15 -11.83
N PHE A 52 5.25 14.84 -12.41
CA PHE A 52 5.92 14.41 -13.65
C PHE A 52 7.44 14.32 -13.49
N ALA A 53 8.11 15.34 -12.98
CA ALA A 53 9.56 15.31 -12.82
C ALA A 53 9.99 14.28 -11.74
N GLY A 54 9.25 14.15 -10.65
CA GLY A 54 9.52 13.14 -9.61
C GLY A 54 9.49 11.71 -10.15
N PRO A 55 8.39 11.24 -10.79
CA PRO A 55 8.36 9.94 -11.46
C PRO A 55 9.46 9.77 -12.53
N ALA A 56 9.74 10.81 -13.33
CA ALA A 56 10.80 10.77 -14.34
C ALA A 56 12.19 10.60 -13.70
N LEU A 57 12.46 11.31 -12.59
CA LEU A 57 13.70 11.15 -11.85
C LEU A 57 13.85 9.75 -11.25
N ILE A 58 12.78 9.21 -10.65
CA ILE A 58 12.77 7.82 -10.15
C ILE A 58 13.09 6.86 -11.30
N THR A 59 12.45 7.04 -12.45
CA THR A 59 12.69 6.21 -13.64
C THR A 59 14.15 6.32 -14.10
N ALA A 60 14.68 7.53 -14.23
CA ALA A 60 16.08 7.75 -14.63
C ALA A 60 17.07 7.13 -13.64
N THR A 61 16.85 7.30 -12.33
CA THR A 61 17.69 6.71 -11.29
C THR A 61 17.61 5.18 -11.34
N PHE A 62 16.42 4.62 -11.48
CA PHE A 62 16.24 3.17 -11.60
C PHE A 62 16.97 2.60 -12.81
N CYS A 63 16.77 3.22 -13.99
CA CYS A 63 17.47 2.82 -15.22
C CYS A 63 18.99 2.93 -15.07
N ALA A 64 19.50 3.97 -14.42
CA ALA A 64 20.93 4.11 -14.16
C ALA A 64 21.45 2.98 -13.25
N LEU A 65 20.73 2.65 -12.16
CA LEU A 65 21.14 1.54 -11.27
C LEU A 65 21.13 0.19 -11.98
N VAL A 66 20.16 -0.05 -12.87
CA VAL A 66 20.14 -1.25 -13.72
C VAL A 66 21.30 -1.24 -14.72
N PHE A 67 21.55 -0.11 -15.38
CA PHE A 67 22.65 0.02 -16.37
C PHE A 67 24.03 -0.18 -15.74
N PHE A 68 24.25 0.32 -14.51
CA PHE A 68 25.48 0.15 -13.77
C PHE A 68 25.58 -1.19 -13.00
N GLU A 69 24.63 -2.10 -13.24
CA GLU A 69 24.60 -3.43 -12.61
C GLU A 69 24.63 -3.40 -11.07
N VAL A 70 23.87 -2.47 -10.47
CA VAL A 70 23.74 -2.31 -9.00
C VAL A 70 22.34 -2.73 -8.50
N PRO A 71 21.87 -3.95 -8.82
CA PRO A 71 20.50 -4.39 -8.47
C PRO A 71 20.27 -4.45 -6.96
N LEU A 72 21.34 -4.64 -6.20
CA LEU A 72 21.31 -4.74 -4.76
C LEU A 72 20.70 -3.50 -4.08
N ILE A 73 21.06 -2.30 -4.55
CA ILE A 73 20.49 -1.05 -4.02
C ILE A 73 18.98 -1.02 -4.27
N ILE A 74 18.56 -1.46 -5.46
CA ILE A 74 17.14 -1.53 -5.82
C ILE A 74 16.40 -2.44 -4.84
N GLN A 75 16.91 -3.62 -4.56
CA GLN A 75 16.27 -4.60 -3.68
C GLN A 75 16.20 -4.12 -2.23
N VAL A 76 17.29 -3.56 -1.70
CA VAL A 76 17.31 -3.03 -0.32
C VAL A 76 16.32 -1.88 -0.16
N VAL A 77 16.32 -0.92 -1.09
CA VAL A 77 15.39 0.21 -1.06
C VAL A 77 13.94 -0.28 -1.21
N LEU A 78 13.69 -1.23 -2.12
CA LEU A 78 12.35 -1.82 -2.32
C LEU A 78 11.85 -2.50 -1.04
N PHE A 79 12.69 -3.30 -0.38
CA PHE A 79 12.33 -4.01 0.85
C PHE A 79 11.85 -3.06 1.94
N PHE A 80 12.66 -2.05 2.29
CA PHE A 80 12.31 -1.10 3.33
C PHE A 80 11.18 -0.16 2.93
N TRP A 81 11.16 0.30 1.68
CA TRP A 81 10.09 1.19 1.21
C TRP A 81 8.75 0.47 1.16
N ASN A 82 8.75 -0.80 0.74
CA ASN A 82 7.55 -1.64 0.74
C ASN A 82 6.97 -1.78 2.16
N ALA A 83 7.82 -2.09 3.16
CA ALA A 83 7.39 -2.20 4.54
C ALA A 83 6.74 -0.89 5.05
N VAL A 84 7.36 0.25 4.76
CA VAL A 84 6.84 1.58 5.13
C VAL A 84 5.55 1.90 4.36
N HIS A 85 5.50 1.64 3.05
CA HIS A 85 4.35 1.95 2.19
C HIS A 85 3.10 1.18 2.64
N VAL A 86 3.23 -0.13 2.79
CA VAL A 86 2.13 -1.02 3.20
C VAL A 86 1.63 -0.69 4.61
N GLY A 87 2.56 -0.47 5.54
CA GLY A 87 2.21 -0.05 6.91
C GLY A 87 1.49 1.29 6.96
N ARG A 88 1.95 2.28 6.19
CA ARG A 88 1.29 3.60 6.11
C ARG A 88 -0.09 3.56 5.49
N GLN A 89 -0.34 2.67 4.53
CA GLN A 89 -1.69 2.46 4.00
C GLN A 89 -2.65 2.01 5.11
N SER A 90 -2.25 1.03 5.91
CA SER A 90 -3.06 0.54 7.05
C SER A 90 -3.33 1.66 8.07
N CYS A 91 -2.32 2.48 8.40
CA CYS A 91 -2.49 3.67 9.22
C CYS A 91 -3.49 4.68 8.63
N GLY A 92 -3.46 4.85 7.31
CA GLY A 92 -4.38 5.70 6.56
C GLY A 92 -5.82 5.21 6.67
N ILE A 93 -6.06 3.93 6.43
CA ILE A 93 -7.39 3.30 6.51
C ILE A 93 -7.96 3.43 7.93
N LEU A 94 -7.17 3.14 8.97
CA LEU A 94 -7.59 3.31 10.36
C LEU A 94 -7.94 4.79 10.66
N SER A 95 -7.17 5.74 10.14
CA SER A 95 -7.43 7.17 10.31
C SER A 95 -8.73 7.59 9.63
N ILE A 96 -9.00 7.13 8.41
CA ILE A 96 -10.25 7.38 7.67
C ILE A 96 -11.44 6.84 8.48
N TYR A 97 -11.32 5.61 8.99
CA TYR A 97 -12.37 5.02 9.82
C TYR A 97 -12.66 5.86 11.07
N ARG A 98 -11.63 6.29 11.80
CA ARG A 98 -11.78 7.14 13.01
C ARG A 98 -12.42 8.48 12.71
N HIS A 99 -12.05 9.12 11.61
CA HIS A 99 -12.72 10.36 11.15
C HIS A 99 -14.20 10.12 10.86
N ARG A 100 -14.51 9.04 10.15
CA ARG A 100 -15.91 8.68 9.81
C ARG A 100 -16.73 8.36 11.05
N ALA A 101 -16.14 7.71 12.04
CA ALA A 101 -16.78 7.36 13.30
C ALA A 101 -16.89 8.55 14.28
N GLY A 102 -16.33 9.72 13.95
CA GLY A 102 -16.32 10.90 14.83
C GLY A 102 -15.40 10.76 16.07
N VAL A 103 -14.50 9.78 16.06
CA VAL A 103 -13.59 9.46 17.19
C VAL A 103 -12.13 9.77 16.89
N PHE A 104 -11.89 10.68 15.94
CA PHE A 104 -10.52 11.04 15.57
C PHE A 104 -9.84 11.86 16.67
N ASP A 105 -8.68 11.39 17.12
CA ASP A 105 -7.78 12.07 18.03
C ASP A 105 -6.35 12.01 17.47
N ALA A 106 -5.68 13.16 17.40
CA ALA A 106 -4.35 13.27 16.81
C ALA A 106 -3.28 12.50 17.59
N ARG A 107 -3.37 12.50 18.95
CA ARG A 107 -2.41 11.78 19.81
C ARG A 107 -2.57 10.27 19.68
N GLN A 108 -3.82 9.80 19.70
CA GLN A 108 -4.12 8.39 19.48
C GLN A 108 -3.74 7.92 18.07
N LYS A 109 -3.87 8.78 17.05
CA LYS A 109 -3.38 8.49 15.70
C LYS A 109 -1.87 8.23 15.73
N VAL A 110 -1.10 9.09 16.38
CA VAL A 110 0.36 8.94 16.44
C VAL A 110 0.75 7.63 17.14
N THR A 111 0.14 7.31 18.30
CA THR A 111 0.44 6.07 19.02
C THR A 111 0.05 4.82 18.27
N ALA A 112 -1.13 4.80 17.65
CA ALA A 112 -1.59 3.66 16.84
C ALA A 112 -0.72 3.46 15.58
N ASN A 113 -0.37 4.55 14.90
CA ASN A 113 0.51 4.48 13.73
C ASN A 113 1.91 3.98 14.11
N ALA A 114 2.47 4.45 15.22
CA ALA A 114 3.76 3.98 15.73
C ALA A 114 3.71 2.47 16.03
N ALA A 115 2.65 2.00 16.69
CA ALA A 115 2.47 0.58 16.97
C ALA A 115 2.38 -0.25 15.69
N ILE A 116 1.57 0.17 14.70
CA ILE A 116 1.42 -0.54 13.42
C ILE A 116 2.76 -0.59 12.68
N LEU A 117 3.43 0.55 12.50
CA LEU A 117 4.67 0.61 11.73
C LEU A 117 5.82 -0.15 12.41
N ALA A 118 5.96 -0.02 13.74
CA ALA A 118 7.01 -0.73 14.47
C ALA A 118 6.79 -2.24 14.49
N THR A 119 5.55 -2.71 14.67
CA THR A 119 5.22 -4.15 14.65
C THR A 119 5.42 -4.74 13.26
N ASN A 120 5.01 -4.02 12.20
CA ASN A 120 5.20 -4.47 10.83
C ASN A 120 6.68 -4.54 10.46
N LEU A 121 7.48 -3.55 10.88
CA LEU A 121 8.94 -3.59 10.69
C LEU A 121 9.57 -4.76 11.44
N TRP A 122 9.18 -4.98 12.70
CA TRP A 122 9.69 -6.08 13.49
C TRP A 122 9.41 -7.45 12.85
N PHE A 123 8.18 -7.68 12.38
CA PHE A 123 7.83 -8.91 11.67
C PHE A 123 8.58 -9.04 10.35
N CYS A 124 8.71 -7.95 9.59
CA CYS A 124 9.48 -7.93 8.35
C CYS A 124 10.95 -8.34 8.58
N LEU A 125 11.55 -7.89 9.68
CA LEU A 125 12.93 -8.21 10.04
C LEU A 125 13.11 -9.62 10.64
N TRP A 126 12.02 -10.33 10.97
CA TRP A 126 12.09 -11.69 11.51
C TRP A 126 12.83 -12.65 10.58
N ASN A 127 12.59 -12.54 9.28
CA ASN A 127 13.19 -13.39 8.26
C ASN A 127 14.29 -12.67 7.44
N ILE A 128 14.89 -11.61 8.00
CA ILE A 128 15.89 -10.84 7.26
C ILE A 128 17.14 -11.70 6.93
N GLU A 129 17.44 -12.68 7.78
CA GLU A 129 18.56 -13.62 7.58
C GLU A 129 18.34 -14.58 6.41
N THR A 130 17.10 -14.73 5.93
CA THR A 130 16.75 -15.54 4.75
C THR A 130 16.55 -14.69 3.49
N HIS A 131 16.70 -13.37 3.59
CA HIS A 131 16.53 -12.48 2.46
C HIS A 131 17.85 -12.39 1.67
N GLN A 132 17.90 -13.12 0.56
CA GLN A 132 19.12 -13.36 -0.22
C GLN A 132 19.87 -12.08 -0.66
N GLU A 133 19.15 -10.97 -0.89
CA GLU A 133 19.74 -9.71 -1.32
C GLU A 133 20.05 -8.74 -0.18
N VAL A 134 19.27 -8.74 0.89
CA VAL A 134 19.38 -7.76 1.98
C VAL A 134 20.34 -8.22 3.07
N GLU A 135 20.29 -9.51 3.43
CA GLU A 135 21.16 -10.07 4.46
C GLU A 135 22.65 -9.87 4.15
N PRO A 136 23.17 -10.18 2.96
CA PRO A 136 24.60 -10.01 2.68
C PRO A 136 25.08 -8.57 2.84
N VAL A 137 24.23 -7.58 2.53
CA VAL A 137 24.58 -6.16 2.71
C VAL A 137 24.72 -5.79 4.18
N LEU A 138 23.76 -6.23 4.99
CA LEU A 138 23.77 -5.96 6.42
C LEU A 138 24.91 -6.69 7.12
N ALA A 139 25.14 -7.95 6.76
CA ALA A 139 26.23 -8.78 7.29
C ALA A 139 27.61 -8.26 6.90
N ALA A 140 27.75 -7.64 5.72
CA ALA A 140 29.00 -6.99 5.30
C ALA A 140 29.37 -5.79 6.19
N VAL A 141 28.37 -5.08 6.76
CA VAL A 141 28.62 -4.03 7.76
C VAL A 141 28.97 -4.64 9.11
N SER A 142 28.19 -5.61 9.56
CA SER A 142 28.45 -6.40 10.76
C SER A 142 27.62 -7.68 10.74
N PRO A 143 28.20 -8.87 11.01
CA PRO A 143 27.43 -10.12 11.09
C PRO A 143 26.32 -10.11 12.14
N ARG A 144 26.41 -9.21 13.14
CA ARG A 144 25.39 -9.06 14.18
C ARG A 144 24.31 -8.03 13.83
N LEU A 145 24.47 -7.28 12.73
CA LEU A 145 23.57 -6.18 12.39
C LEU A 145 22.13 -6.64 12.13
N PRO A 146 21.86 -7.75 11.40
CA PRO A 146 20.50 -8.26 11.23
C PRO A 146 19.81 -8.52 12.56
N PHE A 147 20.47 -9.22 13.49
CA PHE A 147 19.93 -9.51 14.81
C PHE A 147 19.71 -8.25 15.66
N LEU A 148 20.63 -7.29 15.64
CA LEU A 148 20.49 -6.02 16.38
C LEU A 148 19.33 -5.18 15.85
N LEU A 149 19.12 -5.15 14.53
CA LEU A 149 17.98 -4.46 13.90
C LEU A 149 16.67 -5.11 14.31
N TRP A 150 16.59 -6.44 14.26
CA TRP A 150 15.41 -7.18 14.71
C TRP A 150 15.10 -6.94 16.19
N LEU A 151 16.09 -7.01 17.07
CA LEU A 151 15.95 -6.78 18.51
C LEU A 151 15.48 -5.34 18.80
N GLY A 152 16.13 -4.36 18.16
CA GLY A 152 15.76 -2.94 18.29
C GLY A 152 14.36 -2.64 17.80
N ALA A 153 13.98 -3.19 16.64
CA ALA A 153 12.62 -3.08 16.11
C ALA A 153 11.59 -3.74 17.04
N GLY A 154 11.92 -4.90 17.64
CA GLY A 154 11.08 -5.58 18.61
C GLY A 154 10.85 -4.75 19.87
N ALA A 155 11.93 -4.21 20.45
CA ALA A 155 11.83 -3.32 21.61
C ALA A 155 10.95 -2.09 21.32
N LEU A 156 11.15 -1.47 20.15
CA LEU A 156 10.32 -0.35 19.68
C LEU A 156 8.86 -0.76 19.49
N ALA A 157 8.59 -1.93 18.90
CA ALA A 157 7.25 -2.46 18.68
C ALA A 157 6.52 -2.69 20.01
N VAL A 158 7.17 -3.34 20.97
CA VAL A 158 6.60 -3.58 22.32
C VAL A 158 6.27 -2.28 23.02
N ALA A 159 7.21 -1.31 23.02
CA ALA A 159 6.99 0.00 23.62
C ALA A 159 5.84 0.78 22.95
N ALA A 160 5.79 0.77 21.61
CA ALA A 160 4.73 1.45 20.84
C ALA A 160 3.37 0.78 21.06
N LEU A 161 3.31 -0.56 21.08
CA LEU A 161 2.10 -1.32 21.36
C LEU A 161 1.58 -1.05 22.78
N GLY A 162 2.45 -1.07 23.79
CA GLY A 162 2.09 -0.72 25.16
C GLY A 162 1.47 0.67 25.26
N ARG A 163 2.06 1.67 24.60
CA ARG A 163 1.49 3.03 24.54
C ARG A 163 0.14 3.08 23.81
N ALA A 164 -0.04 2.31 22.74
CA ALA A 164 -1.32 2.23 22.04
C ALA A 164 -2.41 1.58 22.92
N VAL A 165 -2.10 0.48 23.61
CA VAL A 165 -3.00 -0.19 24.55
C VAL A 165 -3.42 0.77 25.66
N LEU A 166 -2.47 1.49 26.27
CA LEU A 166 -2.76 2.49 27.30
C LEU A 166 -3.66 3.62 26.77
N ALA A 167 -3.45 4.06 25.51
CA ALA A 167 -4.28 5.07 24.88
C ALA A 167 -5.73 4.56 24.64
N PHE A 168 -5.90 3.31 24.21
CA PHE A 168 -7.22 2.68 24.10
C PHE A 168 -7.89 2.50 25.45
N HIS A 169 -7.15 2.06 26.46
CA HIS A 169 -7.66 1.92 27.83
C HIS A 169 -8.14 3.26 28.39
N LYS A 170 -7.30 4.31 28.31
CA LYS A 170 -7.68 5.66 28.75
C LYS A 170 -8.96 6.13 28.05
N ARG A 171 -9.07 5.93 26.75
CA ARG A 171 -10.28 6.31 26.00
C ARG A 171 -11.52 5.54 26.47
N ALA A 172 -11.38 4.28 26.86
CA ALA A 172 -12.48 3.49 27.42
C ALA A 172 -12.90 4.03 28.79
N VAL A 173 -11.95 4.40 29.64
CA VAL A 173 -12.22 5.05 30.95
C VAL A 173 -12.92 6.41 30.76
N ASP A 174 -12.53 7.17 29.72
CA ASP A 174 -13.16 8.46 29.37
C ASP A 174 -14.57 8.29 28.72
N GLY A 175 -15.15 7.09 28.75
CA GLY A 175 -16.50 6.78 28.22
C GLY A 175 -16.59 6.71 26.68
N LYS A 176 -15.44 6.61 25.99
CA LYS A 176 -15.36 6.54 24.52
C LYS A 176 -14.65 5.27 24.04
N PRO A 177 -15.11 4.06 24.38
CA PRO A 177 -14.43 2.82 24.02
C PRO A 177 -14.29 2.67 22.51
N ALA A 178 -13.25 1.94 22.09
CA ALA A 178 -13.10 1.58 20.68
C ALA A 178 -14.19 0.57 20.28
N GLY A 179 -14.84 0.81 19.15
CA GLY A 179 -15.78 -0.15 18.59
C GLY A 179 -15.06 -1.35 17.97
N LEU A 180 -15.76 -2.49 17.83
CA LEU A 180 -15.23 -3.70 17.22
C LEU A 180 -14.59 -3.48 15.84
N PRO A 181 -15.17 -2.67 14.91
CA PRO A 181 -14.52 -2.41 13.63
C PRO A 181 -13.19 -1.67 13.75
N GLU A 182 -13.06 -0.75 14.71
CA GLU A 182 -11.80 -0.02 14.96
C GLU A 182 -10.73 -0.95 15.48
N LEU A 183 -11.08 -1.79 16.47
CA LEU A 183 -10.18 -2.79 17.02
C LEU A 183 -9.77 -3.82 15.96
N GLY A 184 -10.73 -4.30 15.16
CA GLY A 184 -10.49 -5.23 14.06
C GLY A 184 -9.53 -4.64 13.01
N LEU A 185 -9.69 -3.36 12.64
CA LEU A 185 -8.78 -2.66 11.74
C LEU A 185 -7.39 -2.48 12.36
N PHE A 186 -7.32 -2.13 13.65
CA PHE A 186 -6.05 -1.96 14.34
C PHE A 186 -5.30 -3.29 14.45
N VAL A 187 -5.95 -4.35 14.94
CA VAL A 187 -5.34 -5.69 15.07
C VAL A 187 -4.97 -6.26 13.69
N GLY A 188 -5.85 -6.12 12.70
CA GLY A 188 -5.56 -6.54 11.32
C GLY A 188 -4.38 -5.80 10.71
N SER A 189 -4.19 -4.50 11.07
CA SER A 189 -3.04 -3.71 10.63
C SER A 189 -1.73 -4.12 11.32
N LEU A 190 -1.78 -4.50 12.61
CA LEU A 190 -0.64 -5.09 13.32
C LEU A 190 -0.23 -6.43 12.73
N ALA A 191 -1.24 -7.25 12.38
CA ALA A 191 -1.04 -8.59 11.85
C ALA A 191 -0.72 -8.63 10.34
N LEU A 192 -0.66 -7.50 9.64
CA LEU A 192 -0.51 -7.49 8.18
C LEU A 192 0.78 -8.19 7.73
N PHE A 193 1.85 -8.05 8.49
CA PHE A 193 3.16 -8.68 8.23
C PHE A 193 3.34 -10.05 8.91
N HIS A 194 2.27 -10.64 9.50
CA HIS A 194 2.36 -11.95 10.13
C HIS A 194 2.90 -13.09 9.23
N PRO A 195 2.78 -13.04 7.87
CA PRO A 195 3.37 -14.07 7.03
C PRO A 195 4.88 -14.27 7.26
N PHE A 196 5.60 -13.19 7.61
CA PHE A 196 7.03 -13.26 7.92
C PHE A 196 7.36 -14.10 9.17
N LEU A 197 6.38 -14.34 10.06
CA LEU A 197 6.57 -15.19 11.25
C LEU A 197 6.50 -16.69 10.95
N TRP A 198 5.85 -17.07 9.83
CA TRP A 198 5.52 -18.47 9.54
C TRP A 198 6.13 -18.96 8.23
N ILE A 199 6.45 -18.08 7.33
CA ILE A 199 7.02 -18.39 6.02
C ILE A 199 8.49 -18.03 6.05
N ALA A 200 9.35 -19.05 6.07
CA ALA A 200 10.80 -18.86 6.16
C ALA A 200 11.38 -18.13 4.94
N ASP A 201 10.83 -18.38 3.75
CA ASP A 201 11.21 -17.67 2.53
C ASP A 201 10.65 -16.26 2.52
N SER A 202 11.53 -15.24 2.58
CA SER A 202 11.14 -13.83 2.67
C SER A 202 10.39 -13.34 1.42
N GLY A 203 10.68 -13.88 0.24
CA GLY A 203 9.98 -13.55 -1.01
C GLY A 203 8.53 -14.02 -0.98
N ARG A 204 8.28 -15.26 -0.55
CA ARG A 204 6.92 -15.81 -0.36
C ARG A 204 6.18 -15.09 0.75
N ALA A 205 6.84 -14.75 1.86
CA ALA A 205 6.25 -13.98 2.95
C ALA A 205 5.81 -12.60 2.47
N THR A 206 6.67 -11.91 1.71
CA THR A 206 6.37 -10.63 1.06
C THR A 206 5.17 -10.76 0.12
N PHE A 207 5.14 -11.76 -0.74
CA PHE A 207 4.03 -11.99 -1.66
C PHE A 207 2.71 -12.21 -0.92
N ALA A 208 2.70 -13.04 0.11
CA ALA A 208 1.51 -13.31 0.91
C ALA A 208 0.97 -12.05 1.62
N MET A 209 1.87 -11.23 2.18
CA MET A 209 1.54 -9.94 2.77
C MET A 209 0.97 -8.96 1.74
N LEU A 210 1.58 -8.89 0.56
CA LEU A 210 1.15 -8.00 -0.51
C LEU A 210 -0.25 -8.33 -1.04
N LEU A 211 -0.67 -9.60 -1.07
CA LEU A 211 -2.04 -9.96 -1.46
C LEU A 211 -3.09 -9.27 -0.58
N ALA A 212 -2.87 -9.25 0.73
CA ALA A 212 -3.77 -8.58 1.66
C ALA A 212 -3.79 -7.05 1.43
N HIS A 213 -2.62 -6.47 1.21
CA HIS A 213 -2.44 -5.05 0.89
C HIS A 213 -3.15 -4.66 -0.41
N TYR A 214 -2.99 -5.45 -1.48
CA TYR A 214 -3.63 -5.18 -2.77
C TYR A 214 -5.16 -5.18 -2.66
N VAL A 215 -5.74 -6.18 -1.98
CA VAL A 215 -7.19 -6.25 -1.77
C VAL A 215 -7.71 -5.05 -0.99
N GLN A 216 -7.01 -4.64 0.09
CA GLN A 216 -7.39 -3.45 0.86
C GLN A 216 -7.38 -2.18 0.01
N TYR A 217 -6.34 -2.00 -0.80
CA TYR A 217 -6.20 -0.82 -1.64
C TYR A 217 -7.25 -0.78 -2.76
N LEU A 218 -7.41 -1.88 -3.47
CA LEU A 218 -8.40 -1.98 -4.55
C LEU A 218 -9.82 -1.75 -4.04
N ALA A 219 -10.15 -2.25 -2.83
CA ALA A 219 -11.44 -1.98 -2.20
C ALA A 219 -11.62 -0.49 -1.90
N LEU A 220 -10.56 0.20 -1.43
CA LEU A 220 -10.59 1.63 -1.15
C LEU A 220 -10.76 2.45 -2.44
N VAL A 221 -9.97 2.17 -3.47
CA VAL A 221 -10.06 2.82 -4.78
C VAL A 221 -11.42 2.58 -5.41
N TRP A 222 -11.92 1.34 -5.38
CA TRP A 222 -13.26 1.00 -5.87
C TRP A 222 -14.34 1.81 -5.16
N LEU A 223 -14.29 1.91 -3.83
CA LEU A 223 -15.26 2.67 -3.04
C LEU A 223 -15.27 4.15 -3.45
N VAL A 224 -14.08 4.75 -3.61
CA VAL A 224 -13.94 6.15 -4.03
C VAL A 224 -14.50 6.37 -5.43
N HIS A 225 -14.07 5.54 -6.41
CA HIS A 225 -14.52 5.67 -7.79
C HIS A 225 -16.04 5.47 -7.92
N ARG A 226 -16.58 4.44 -7.26
CA ARG A 226 -18.00 4.16 -7.27
C ARG A 226 -18.85 5.31 -6.70
N ARG A 227 -18.36 5.96 -5.66
CA ARG A 227 -19.09 7.10 -5.08
C ARG A 227 -18.91 8.36 -5.91
N LYS A 228 -17.71 8.61 -6.40
CA LYS A 228 -17.42 9.79 -7.23
C LYS A 228 -18.12 9.75 -8.57
N PHE A 229 -18.09 8.61 -9.25
CA PHE A 229 -18.62 8.46 -10.60
C PHE A 229 -20.04 7.88 -10.65
N ARG A 230 -20.82 8.10 -9.59
CA ARG A 230 -22.25 7.78 -9.58
C ARG A 230 -23.00 8.52 -10.66
N GLU A 231 -22.68 9.80 -10.83
CA GLU A 231 -23.28 10.70 -11.80
C GLU A 231 -22.23 11.02 -12.87
N ALA A 232 -22.62 10.88 -14.12
CA ALA A 232 -21.69 11.11 -15.21
C ALA A 232 -21.54 12.60 -15.42
N VAL A 233 -20.33 13.13 -15.30
CA VAL A 233 -20.00 14.41 -15.94
C VAL A 233 -18.50 14.57 -16.09
N GLY A 234 -18.06 15.32 -17.10
CA GLY A 234 -16.68 15.74 -17.23
C GLY A 234 -16.05 15.39 -18.57
N SER A 235 -14.72 15.44 -18.58
CA SER A 235 -13.92 15.13 -19.77
C SER A 235 -14.06 13.68 -20.24
N ARG A 236 -13.63 13.38 -21.46
CA ARG A 236 -13.65 12.00 -22.02
C ARG A 236 -13.05 10.95 -21.09
N PRO A 237 -11.89 11.17 -20.43
CA PRO A 237 -11.36 10.22 -19.47
C PRO A 237 -12.29 9.97 -18.27
N GLN A 238 -12.97 11.00 -17.75
CA GLN A 238 -13.93 10.82 -16.66
C GLN A 238 -15.19 10.06 -17.11
N VAL A 239 -15.65 10.27 -18.33
CA VAL A 239 -16.76 9.50 -18.91
C VAL A 239 -16.39 8.01 -18.96
N TYR A 240 -15.15 7.68 -19.35
CA TYR A 240 -14.67 6.31 -19.33
C TYR A 240 -14.64 5.73 -17.92
N LEU A 241 -14.04 6.45 -16.96
CA LEU A 241 -14.03 6.05 -15.55
C LEU A 241 -15.45 5.87 -14.99
N HIS A 242 -16.39 6.75 -15.36
CA HIS A 242 -17.79 6.61 -15.00
C HIS A 242 -18.37 5.29 -15.53
N ARG A 243 -18.21 5.01 -16.82
CA ARG A 243 -18.72 3.76 -17.45
C ARG A 243 -18.18 2.51 -16.75
N VAL A 244 -16.87 2.50 -16.46
CA VAL A 244 -16.21 1.38 -15.79
C VAL A 244 -16.68 1.26 -14.33
N SER A 245 -16.93 2.39 -13.64
CA SER A 245 -17.32 2.41 -12.22
C SER A 245 -18.83 2.37 -12.00
N ALA A 246 -19.66 2.45 -13.06
CA ALA A 246 -21.11 2.46 -12.96
C ALA A 246 -21.67 1.15 -12.39
N SER A 247 -21.06 0.02 -12.68
CA SER A 247 -21.42 -1.27 -12.11
C SER A 247 -20.55 -1.65 -10.90
N ASN A 248 -21.07 -2.55 -10.06
CA ASN A 248 -20.33 -3.07 -8.90
C ASN A 248 -19.07 -3.84 -9.30
N VAL A 249 -19.03 -4.40 -10.49
CA VAL A 249 -17.96 -5.26 -10.97
C VAL A 249 -17.16 -4.64 -12.13
N GLY A 250 -17.64 -3.56 -12.74
CA GLY A 250 -17.03 -2.99 -13.94
C GLY A 250 -15.57 -2.56 -13.71
N LEU A 251 -15.30 -1.82 -12.63
CA LEU A 251 -13.94 -1.41 -12.29
C LEU A 251 -13.05 -2.63 -11.97
N VAL A 252 -13.60 -3.60 -11.23
CA VAL A 252 -12.87 -4.83 -10.88
C VAL A 252 -12.51 -5.61 -12.14
N LEU A 253 -13.47 -5.79 -13.05
CA LEU A 253 -13.24 -6.48 -14.33
C LEU A 253 -12.23 -5.74 -15.21
N ALA A 254 -12.30 -4.41 -15.28
CA ALA A 254 -11.34 -3.62 -16.04
C ALA A 254 -9.91 -3.75 -15.49
N LEU A 255 -9.76 -3.67 -14.17
CA LEU A 255 -8.48 -3.84 -13.50
C LEU A 255 -7.95 -5.28 -13.63
N ALA A 256 -8.83 -6.28 -13.53
CA ALA A 256 -8.47 -7.69 -13.76
C ALA A 256 -8.04 -7.92 -15.22
N ALA A 257 -8.74 -7.36 -16.19
CA ALA A 257 -8.36 -7.44 -17.61
C ALA A 257 -6.98 -6.80 -17.87
N CYS A 258 -6.71 -5.64 -17.24
CA CYS A 258 -5.38 -5.03 -17.28
C CYS A 258 -4.31 -5.96 -16.67
N GLY A 259 -4.57 -6.53 -15.49
CA GLY A 259 -3.65 -7.45 -14.84
C GLY A 259 -3.38 -8.71 -15.67
N LEU A 260 -4.41 -9.28 -16.30
CA LEU A 260 -4.27 -10.40 -17.24
C LEU A 260 -3.47 -10.00 -18.50
N GLY A 261 -3.68 -8.79 -19.01
CA GLY A 261 -2.89 -8.26 -20.15
C GLY A 261 -1.40 -8.20 -19.80
N PHE A 262 -1.05 -7.73 -18.60
CA PHE A 262 0.34 -7.74 -18.13
C PHE A 262 0.88 -9.15 -17.88
N PHE A 263 0.05 -10.08 -17.43
CA PHE A 263 0.44 -11.48 -17.32
C PHE A 263 0.82 -12.07 -18.68
N TRP A 264 -0.01 -11.85 -19.71
CA TRP A 264 0.29 -12.27 -21.06
C TRP A 264 1.52 -11.58 -21.64
N LEU A 265 1.72 -10.29 -21.34
CA LEU A 265 2.94 -9.58 -21.74
C LEU A 265 4.18 -10.20 -21.10
N LYS A 266 4.13 -10.56 -19.79
CA LYS A 266 5.19 -11.30 -19.11
C LYS A 266 5.51 -12.61 -19.83
N GLU A 267 4.48 -13.43 -20.11
CA GLU A 267 4.67 -14.72 -20.79
C GLU A 267 5.30 -14.53 -22.19
N LEU A 268 4.82 -13.51 -22.92
CA LEU A 268 5.36 -13.18 -24.23
C LEU A 268 6.84 -12.78 -24.17
N LEU A 269 7.18 -11.83 -23.28
CA LEU A 269 8.56 -11.38 -23.10
C LEU A 269 9.48 -12.51 -22.63
N THR A 270 8.99 -13.38 -21.75
CA THR A 270 9.74 -14.57 -21.30
C THR A 270 10.06 -15.50 -22.45
N ARG A 271 9.08 -15.77 -23.36
CA ARG A 271 9.30 -16.61 -24.55
C ARG A 271 10.34 -16.05 -25.51
N PHE A 272 10.47 -14.73 -25.58
CA PHE A 272 11.47 -14.05 -26.40
C PHE A 272 12.80 -13.77 -25.66
N GLY A 273 12.98 -14.27 -24.44
CA GLY A 273 14.21 -14.07 -23.67
C GLY A 273 14.33 -12.71 -22.96
N TYR A 274 13.24 -11.91 -22.92
CA TYR A 274 13.21 -10.58 -22.34
C TYR A 274 12.62 -10.54 -20.91
N PHE A 275 12.67 -11.64 -20.17
CA PHE A 275 12.10 -11.69 -18.81
C PHE A 275 12.71 -10.63 -17.88
N ALA A 276 14.03 -10.41 -17.94
CA ALA A 276 14.70 -9.40 -17.10
C ALA A 276 14.19 -7.97 -17.37
N LEU A 277 13.86 -7.65 -18.62
CA LEU A 277 13.24 -6.37 -18.97
C LEU A 277 11.85 -6.22 -18.35
N PHE A 278 11.05 -7.31 -18.38
CA PHE A 278 9.75 -7.32 -17.74
C PHE A 278 9.86 -7.12 -16.21
N GLU A 279 10.79 -7.84 -15.56
CA GLU A 279 11.04 -7.75 -14.12
C GLU A 279 11.49 -6.34 -13.74
N ALA A 280 12.43 -5.76 -14.46
CA ALA A 280 12.85 -4.38 -14.23
C ALA A 280 11.69 -3.38 -14.38
N GLY A 281 10.85 -3.55 -15.40
CA GLY A 281 9.64 -2.72 -15.57
C GLY A 281 8.63 -2.87 -14.44
N TYR A 282 8.45 -4.08 -13.92
CA TYR A 282 7.58 -4.35 -12.77
C TYR A 282 8.08 -3.65 -11.50
N LEU A 283 9.38 -3.76 -11.20
CA LEU A 283 10.00 -3.10 -10.05
C LEU A 283 9.92 -1.57 -10.18
N LEU A 284 10.22 -1.04 -11.36
CA LEU A 284 10.08 0.39 -11.63
C LEU A 284 8.65 0.88 -11.39
N LEU A 285 7.66 0.13 -11.86
CA LEU A 285 6.24 0.46 -11.66
C LEU A 285 5.88 0.51 -10.17
N ALA A 286 6.42 -0.40 -9.35
CA ALA A 286 6.24 -0.39 -7.91
C ALA A 286 6.83 0.89 -7.26
N PHE A 287 8.05 1.29 -7.63
CA PHE A 287 8.66 2.53 -7.11
C PHE A 287 7.87 3.77 -7.47
N VAL A 288 7.46 3.89 -8.72
CA VAL A 288 6.64 5.03 -9.20
C VAL A 288 5.29 5.03 -8.49
N HIS A 289 4.65 3.88 -8.32
CA HIS A 289 3.40 3.73 -7.60
C HIS A 289 3.52 4.19 -6.14
N PHE A 290 4.54 3.74 -5.39
CA PHE A 290 4.74 4.17 -3.99
C PHE A 290 4.88 5.67 -3.85
N TYR A 291 5.60 6.30 -4.78
CA TYR A 291 5.78 7.73 -4.82
C TYR A 291 4.46 8.47 -5.09
N ILE A 292 3.73 8.04 -6.12
CA ILE A 292 2.45 8.64 -6.54
C ILE A 292 1.40 8.49 -5.45
N ASP A 293 1.31 7.34 -4.80
CA ASP A 293 0.41 7.13 -3.68
C ASP A 293 0.70 8.08 -2.52
N GLY A 294 1.97 8.38 -2.26
CA GLY A 294 2.36 9.38 -1.29
C GLY A 294 1.81 10.78 -1.61
N LEU A 295 1.51 11.08 -2.87
CA LEU A 295 0.91 12.34 -3.30
C LEU A 295 -0.63 12.29 -3.26
N PHE A 296 -1.25 11.22 -3.78
CA PHE A 296 -2.70 11.12 -3.90
C PHE A 296 -3.42 10.85 -2.58
N TRP A 297 -2.77 10.16 -1.65
CA TRP A 297 -3.33 9.87 -0.32
C TRP A 297 -2.84 10.79 0.80
N ALA A 298 -2.21 11.92 0.43
CA ALA A 298 -1.71 12.90 1.39
C ALA A 298 -2.83 13.78 1.99
N PHE A 299 -3.65 13.26 2.89
CA PHE A 299 -4.77 13.99 3.53
C PHE A 299 -4.34 15.25 4.32
N ARG A 300 -3.04 15.48 4.54
CA ARG A 300 -2.51 16.77 5.00
C ARG A 300 -2.66 17.88 3.94
N ASP A 301 -2.71 17.50 2.65
CA ASP A 301 -2.92 18.44 1.54
C ASP A 301 -4.42 18.81 1.48
N PRO A 302 -4.78 20.11 1.54
CA PRO A 302 -6.17 20.56 1.47
C PRO A 302 -6.89 20.13 0.18
N HIS A 303 -6.17 20.04 -0.94
CA HIS A 303 -6.75 19.56 -2.21
C HIS A 303 -7.19 18.10 -2.09
N VAL A 304 -6.33 17.22 -1.55
CA VAL A 304 -6.66 15.80 -1.34
C VAL A 304 -7.87 15.65 -0.41
N ARG A 305 -7.93 16.44 0.66
CA ARG A 305 -9.10 16.42 1.56
C ARG A 305 -10.40 16.81 0.86
N ARG A 306 -10.35 17.83 -0.02
CA ARG A 306 -11.54 18.27 -0.77
C ARG A 306 -11.93 17.28 -1.86
N SER A 307 -10.97 16.67 -2.55
CA SER A 307 -11.23 15.76 -3.67
C SER A 307 -11.60 14.34 -3.25
N LEU A 308 -10.99 13.79 -2.18
CA LEU A 308 -11.22 12.42 -1.70
C LEU A 308 -12.12 12.35 -0.45
N GLY A 309 -12.02 13.36 0.41
CA GLY A 309 -12.72 13.37 1.70
C GLY A 309 -14.24 13.11 1.60
N PRO A 310 -14.97 13.75 0.69
CA PRO A 310 -16.42 13.53 0.55
C PRO A 310 -16.78 12.07 0.28
N TYR A 311 -15.93 11.33 -0.45
CA TYR A 311 -16.20 9.94 -0.83
C TYR A 311 -15.82 8.94 0.26
N LEU A 312 -14.91 9.31 1.16
CA LEU A 312 -14.40 8.43 2.21
C LEU A 312 -15.04 8.72 3.56
N MET A 313 -15.38 9.98 3.85
CA MET A 313 -15.82 10.44 5.16
C MET A 313 -17.33 10.76 5.22
N GLN A 314 -18.12 10.42 4.18
CA GLN A 314 -19.56 10.59 4.20
C GLN A 314 -20.17 9.79 5.36
N GLY A 315 -20.97 10.48 6.19
CA GLY A 315 -21.60 9.94 7.40
C GLY A 315 -21.02 10.48 8.70
N SER A 316 -19.96 11.31 8.66
CA SER A 316 -19.50 12.05 9.85
C SER A 316 -20.22 13.41 9.96
N PRO A 317 -20.78 13.78 11.13
CA PRO A 317 -21.29 15.13 11.38
C PRO A 317 -20.26 16.24 11.11
N ALA A 318 -18.97 15.93 11.25
CA ALA A 318 -17.87 16.84 10.95
C ALA A 318 -17.73 17.17 9.45
N ALA A 319 -18.27 16.35 8.54
CA ALA A 319 -18.25 16.62 7.10
C ALA A 319 -19.28 17.67 6.66
N ALA A 320 -20.30 17.94 7.46
CA ALA A 320 -21.33 18.94 7.16
C ALA A 320 -20.84 20.39 7.37
N GLY A 321 -19.73 20.60 8.07
CA GLY A 321 -19.15 21.93 8.35
C GLY A 321 -18.06 22.39 7.39
N ILE A 322 -17.75 21.63 6.33
CA ILE A 322 -16.69 21.95 5.33
C ILE A 322 -17.34 22.27 3.95
N ARG A 323 -18.51 22.86 3.97
CA ARG A 323 -19.11 23.44 2.75
C ARG A 323 -18.76 24.93 2.63
#